data_30dc8275694aadf1e2e2025f79275a85
#
_entry.id   30dc8275694aadf1e2e2025f79275a85
#
_cell.length_a   1.000
_cell.length_b   1.000
_cell.length_c   1.000
_cell.angle_alpha   90.00
_cell.angle_beta   90.00
_cell.angle_gamma   90.00
#
_symmetry.space_group_name_H-M   'P 1'
#
loop_
_entity.id
_entity.type
_entity.pdbx_description
1 polymer ?
#
loop_
_entity_poly.entity_id
_entity_poly.type
_entity_poly.pdbx_seq_one_letter_code
_entity_poly.pdbx_strand_id
1 'polypeptide(L)'
;MAEQNGATLYMVMLSAYYTLLSKYTGQDDIIVGTPSAGRNHSDTEGIIGMFVNTLAIRSEVKQNETFTQLISRVRKRVLDAFSHQDYPFEWLVEDLNIPRDVSRHPLFDTMFSLQNATEGIPAVGDLSLSVQETNFKIAKFDLTVQARETDEGIEIDVDYSTKLFKQSTADRLLTHFARLLEDAAADPEKPISEYKLLSEEEAASQIQQFNPGRTPYPKDKTIVQLFEEQAANTPDHTALQYEGESLTYRELNERANRLARGILSLGAGEGRTAAVLCERSMDMIVSILAVLKSGSAYVPIDPEHPIQRMQHFFRDSGAKVLLTQRKLKALAEEAEFKGVIVLADEEESYHADARNLALPLDSAAMANLTYTSGTTGTPKGNIVTHANILRTVKETNYLSITEQDTILGLSNYVFDAFMFDMFGSLLNGAKLVLIPKETVLDMARLSRVIERENISILMITTALFHLLVDLNPACLSTLRKIMFGGERASVEHVRKALQTVGKGKLLHMYGPSESTVFATYHPVDELEEHTLSVPIGKPVSNTEVYILDRTGHVQPAGIAGELCVSGEGLVKGYYNRPELTEEKFVPPSVYIRRTHV
;
A
#
# COMPACT_ATOMS: atom_id res chain seq x y z
N MET A 1 -33.01 24.18 9.81
CA MET A 1 -32.19 23.21 10.60
C MET A 1 -31.81 23.77 11.98
N ALA A 2 -31.17 24.95 12.08
CA ALA A 2 -30.77 25.52 13.37
C ALA A 2 -31.96 25.68 14.30
N GLU A 3 -33.01 26.42 13.91
CA GLU A 3 -34.23 26.64 14.70
C GLU A 3 -34.95 25.35 15.11
N GLN A 4 -35.04 24.37 14.18
CA GLN A 4 -35.68 23.06 14.43
C GLN A 4 -35.00 22.26 15.56
N ASN A 5 -33.67 22.46 15.69
CA ASN A 5 -32.86 21.79 16.72
C ASN A 5 -32.58 22.68 17.94
N GLY A 6 -33.19 23.87 18.03
CA GLY A 6 -32.92 24.84 19.10
C GLY A 6 -31.43 25.23 19.16
N ALA A 7 -30.74 25.21 18.05
CA ALA A 7 -29.33 25.54 17.89
C ALA A 7 -29.14 26.87 17.16
N THR A 8 -27.96 27.46 17.28
CA THR A 8 -27.56 28.62 16.48
C THR A 8 -26.90 28.18 15.16
N LEU A 9 -26.81 29.08 14.18
CA LEU A 9 -26.07 28.83 12.95
C LEU A 9 -24.62 28.41 13.26
N TYR A 10 -23.97 29.08 14.21
CA TYR A 10 -22.63 28.71 14.69
C TYR A 10 -22.55 27.24 15.12
N MET A 11 -23.50 26.73 15.90
CA MET A 11 -23.50 25.33 16.38
C MET A 11 -23.67 24.34 15.24
N VAL A 12 -24.49 24.65 14.24
CA VAL A 12 -24.69 23.82 13.06
C VAL A 12 -23.41 23.77 12.22
N MET A 13 -22.81 24.94 11.93
CA MET A 13 -21.57 25.01 11.16
C MET A 13 -20.40 24.36 11.89
N LEU A 14 -20.30 24.55 13.21
CA LEU A 14 -19.28 23.87 14.01
C LEU A 14 -19.47 22.36 14.00
N SER A 15 -20.71 21.84 13.97
CA SER A 15 -21.00 20.41 13.83
C SER A 15 -20.53 19.87 12.47
N ALA A 16 -20.75 20.61 11.40
CA ALA A 16 -20.24 20.27 10.08
C ALA A 16 -18.70 20.32 10.03
N TYR A 17 -18.10 21.29 10.73
CA TYR A 17 -16.63 21.38 10.81
C TYR A 17 -16.04 20.20 11.58
N TYR A 18 -16.63 19.76 12.68
CA TYR A 18 -16.24 18.52 13.38
C TYR A 18 -16.34 17.30 12.46
N THR A 19 -17.43 17.19 11.69
CA THR A 19 -17.60 16.10 10.73
C THR A 19 -16.51 16.12 9.65
N LEU A 20 -16.19 17.30 9.10
CA LEU A 20 -15.12 17.48 8.15
C LEU A 20 -13.76 17.04 8.73
N LEU A 21 -13.42 17.53 9.91
CA LEU A 21 -12.17 17.20 10.58
C LEU A 21 -12.07 15.70 10.89
N SER A 22 -13.17 15.06 11.36
CA SER A 22 -13.21 13.62 11.61
C SER A 22 -12.92 12.82 10.32
N LYS A 23 -13.52 13.22 9.19
CA LYS A 23 -13.28 12.57 7.90
C LYS A 23 -11.86 12.80 7.37
N TYR A 24 -11.25 13.96 7.64
CA TYR A 24 -9.89 14.29 7.21
C TYR A 24 -8.81 13.59 8.03
N THR A 25 -9.03 13.48 9.35
CA THR A 25 -8.01 13.00 10.30
C THR A 25 -8.22 11.55 10.72
N GLY A 26 -9.44 11.01 10.53
CA GLY A 26 -9.86 9.72 11.09
C GLY A 26 -10.02 9.74 12.61
N GLN A 27 -9.99 10.92 13.25
CA GLN A 27 -10.20 11.09 14.69
C GLN A 27 -11.67 11.31 14.98
N ASP A 28 -12.14 10.69 16.05
CA ASP A 28 -13.52 10.84 16.50
C ASP A 28 -13.65 11.84 17.67
N ASP A 29 -12.57 12.13 18.39
CA ASP A 29 -12.52 13.07 19.53
C ASP A 29 -11.67 14.29 19.14
N ILE A 30 -12.29 15.43 18.99
CA ILE A 30 -11.70 16.61 18.37
C ILE A 30 -11.91 17.84 19.25
N ILE A 31 -10.88 18.68 19.36
CA ILE A 31 -10.94 19.98 20.03
C ILE A 31 -10.78 21.08 19.00
N VAL A 32 -11.71 22.01 18.98
CA VAL A 32 -11.69 23.21 18.14
C VAL A 32 -11.66 24.45 19.02
N GLY A 33 -10.74 25.37 18.75
CA GLY A 33 -10.73 26.68 19.39
C GLY A 33 -11.83 27.57 18.84
N THR A 34 -12.41 28.43 19.69
CA THR A 34 -13.32 29.50 19.26
C THR A 34 -13.10 30.76 20.08
N PRO A 35 -13.14 31.95 19.46
CA PRO A 35 -13.04 33.21 20.24
C PRO A 35 -14.36 33.50 20.93
N SER A 36 -14.26 34.05 22.14
CA SER A 36 -15.39 34.67 22.86
C SER A 36 -15.09 36.15 23.06
N ALA A 37 -16.09 37.01 22.86
CA ALA A 37 -15.94 38.45 23.06
C ALA A 37 -15.62 38.85 24.53
N GLY A 38 -15.95 37.98 25.51
CA GLY A 38 -15.68 38.20 26.93
C GLY A 38 -16.46 39.39 27.54
N ARG A 39 -17.54 39.84 26.90
CA ARG A 39 -18.34 40.98 27.32
C ARG A 39 -19.72 40.51 27.78
N ASN A 40 -19.75 39.85 28.95
CA ASN A 40 -20.95 39.20 29.51
C ASN A 40 -21.80 40.12 30.35
N HIS A 41 -21.33 41.34 30.64
CA HIS A 41 -22.04 42.33 31.44
C HIS A 41 -22.19 43.61 30.65
N SER A 42 -23.37 44.25 30.73
CA SER A 42 -23.66 45.50 30.02
C SER A 42 -22.65 46.60 30.28
N ASP A 43 -22.13 46.68 31.53
CA ASP A 43 -21.10 47.66 31.89
C ASP A 43 -19.80 47.48 31.15
N THR A 44 -19.54 46.30 30.58
CA THR A 44 -18.29 46.01 29.80
C THR A 44 -18.41 46.39 28.33
N GLU A 45 -19.62 46.60 27.82
CA GLU A 45 -19.86 46.89 26.39
C GLU A 45 -19.19 48.20 25.94
N GLY A 46 -19.26 49.26 26.76
CA GLY A 46 -18.67 50.55 26.47
C GLY A 46 -17.20 50.72 26.84
N ILE A 47 -16.56 49.71 27.46
CA ILE A 47 -15.18 49.82 27.93
C ILE A 47 -14.22 49.57 26.77
N ILE A 48 -13.27 50.49 26.53
CA ILE A 48 -12.18 50.29 25.57
C ILE A 48 -11.13 49.39 26.21
N GLY A 49 -10.91 48.20 25.60
CA GLY A 49 -9.94 47.22 26.07
C GLY A 49 -10.12 45.87 25.43
N MET A 50 -9.16 44.97 25.62
CA MET A 50 -9.19 43.60 25.12
C MET A 50 -9.86 42.70 26.17
N PHE A 51 -11.00 42.14 25.82
CA PHE A 51 -11.79 41.20 26.66
C PHE A 51 -11.87 39.82 26.02
N VAL A 52 -11.32 39.68 24.79
CA VAL A 52 -11.44 38.43 24.04
C VAL A 52 -10.74 37.30 24.79
N ASN A 53 -11.46 36.22 25.01
CA ASN A 53 -10.95 34.95 25.52
C ASN A 53 -11.07 33.87 24.44
N THR A 54 -10.34 32.79 24.61
CA THR A 54 -10.38 31.62 23.71
C THR A 54 -10.97 30.43 24.44
N LEU A 55 -11.97 29.80 23.85
CA LEU A 55 -12.60 28.60 24.38
C LEU A 55 -12.14 27.38 23.59
N ALA A 56 -11.77 26.30 24.28
CA ALA A 56 -11.48 25.00 23.70
C ALA A 56 -12.73 24.12 23.78
N ILE A 57 -13.39 23.93 22.64
CA ILE A 57 -14.61 23.13 22.58
C ILE A 57 -14.27 21.74 22.12
N ARG A 58 -14.47 20.73 22.98
CA ARG A 58 -14.22 19.30 22.68
C ARG A 58 -15.52 18.60 22.37
N SER A 59 -15.58 17.90 21.24
CA SER A 59 -16.73 17.07 20.87
C SER A 59 -16.27 15.75 20.25
N GLU A 60 -17.05 14.71 20.50
CA GLU A 60 -16.91 13.40 19.89
C GLU A 60 -17.80 13.33 18.65
N VAL A 61 -17.31 12.74 17.55
CA VAL A 61 -18.06 12.47 16.32
C VAL A 61 -18.26 10.97 16.21
N LYS A 62 -19.51 10.49 16.33
CA LYS A 62 -19.83 9.06 16.20
C LYS A 62 -20.34 8.77 14.81
N GLN A 63 -19.69 7.86 14.11
CA GLN A 63 -19.99 7.57 12.71
C GLN A 63 -21.41 7.07 12.46
N ASN A 64 -22.01 6.39 13.44
CA ASN A 64 -23.36 5.82 13.33
C ASN A 64 -24.48 6.77 13.81
N GLU A 65 -24.14 7.97 14.30
CA GLU A 65 -25.14 8.96 14.67
C GLU A 65 -25.56 9.83 13.49
N THR A 66 -26.75 10.44 13.59
CA THR A 66 -27.23 11.40 12.60
C THR A 66 -26.62 12.78 12.85
N PHE A 67 -26.63 13.63 11.81
CA PHE A 67 -26.14 15.00 11.96
C PHE A 67 -26.94 15.80 12.99
N THR A 68 -28.26 15.56 13.08
CA THR A 68 -29.13 16.13 14.13
C THR A 68 -28.67 15.75 15.54
N GLN A 69 -28.26 14.51 15.75
CA GLN A 69 -27.72 14.05 17.05
C GLN A 69 -26.38 14.72 17.38
N LEU A 70 -25.52 14.90 16.38
CA LEU A 70 -24.28 15.65 16.56
C LEU A 70 -24.54 17.12 16.92
N ILE A 71 -25.46 17.79 16.20
CA ILE A 71 -25.88 19.18 16.55
C ILE A 71 -26.31 19.28 18.02
N SER A 72 -27.13 18.34 18.49
CA SER A 72 -27.60 18.31 19.89
C SER A 72 -26.43 18.18 20.87
N ARG A 73 -25.44 17.37 20.57
CA ARG A 73 -24.22 17.20 21.39
C ARG A 73 -23.36 18.47 21.36
N VAL A 74 -23.07 19.00 20.18
CA VAL A 74 -22.26 20.21 20.00
C VAL A 74 -22.95 21.39 20.70
N ARG A 75 -24.26 21.54 20.55
CA ARG A 75 -25.06 22.56 21.29
C ARG A 75 -24.79 22.50 22.79
N LYS A 76 -24.89 21.32 23.39
CA LYS A 76 -24.61 21.15 24.83
C LYS A 76 -23.18 21.57 25.16
N ARG A 77 -22.18 21.11 24.41
CA ARG A 77 -20.77 21.44 24.63
C ARG A 77 -20.48 22.94 24.48
N VAL A 78 -21.08 23.57 23.49
CA VAL A 78 -20.97 25.03 23.26
C VAL A 78 -21.57 25.79 24.43
N LEU A 79 -22.80 25.47 24.84
CA LEU A 79 -23.45 26.14 25.97
C LEU A 79 -22.67 25.96 27.28
N ASP A 80 -22.19 24.75 27.55
CA ASP A 80 -21.33 24.46 28.71
C ASP A 80 -20.04 25.29 28.66
N ALA A 81 -19.36 25.39 27.51
CA ALA A 81 -18.14 26.18 27.36
C ALA A 81 -18.37 27.68 27.52
N PHE A 82 -19.43 28.21 26.91
CA PHE A 82 -19.79 29.64 27.06
C PHE A 82 -20.24 30.02 28.47
N SER A 83 -20.83 29.09 29.23
CA SER A 83 -21.16 29.35 30.64
C SER A 83 -19.91 29.53 31.52
N HIS A 84 -18.74 29.09 31.06
CA HIS A 84 -17.44 29.19 31.72
C HIS A 84 -16.45 30.10 30.98
N GLN A 85 -16.95 30.96 30.07
CA GLN A 85 -16.08 31.75 29.17
C GLN A 85 -15.22 32.80 29.90
N ASP A 86 -15.47 33.07 31.17
CA ASP A 86 -14.68 34.00 32.00
C ASP A 86 -13.40 33.34 32.53
N TYR A 87 -13.26 32.00 32.40
CA TYR A 87 -12.05 31.29 32.79
C TYR A 87 -10.96 31.51 31.76
N PRO A 88 -9.80 32.13 32.13
CA PRO A 88 -8.75 32.45 31.18
C PRO A 88 -8.16 31.20 30.54
N PHE A 89 -7.93 31.25 29.23
CA PHE A 89 -7.36 30.13 28.47
C PHE A 89 -5.98 29.69 29.00
N GLU A 90 -5.14 30.64 29.39
CA GLU A 90 -3.82 30.37 29.95
C GLU A 90 -3.88 29.55 31.24
N TRP A 91 -4.87 29.84 32.11
CA TRP A 91 -5.08 29.07 33.33
C TRP A 91 -5.59 27.67 33.06
N LEU A 92 -6.44 27.50 32.04
CA LEU A 92 -6.87 26.18 31.61
C LEU A 92 -5.68 25.31 31.14
N VAL A 93 -4.73 25.88 30.37
CA VAL A 93 -3.50 25.18 29.92
C VAL A 93 -2.64 24.80 31.11
N GLU A 94 -2.49 25.68 32.10
CA GLU A 94 -1.70 25.45 33.31
C GLU A 94 -2.33 24.36 34.21
N ASP A 95 -3.64 24.44 34.48
CA ASP A 95 -4.35 23.46 35.31
C ASP A 95 -4.36 22.05 34.71
N LEU A 96 -4.39 21.94 33.38
CA LEU A 96 -4.33 20.66 32.69
C LEU A 96 -2.92 20.07 32.59
N ASN A 97 -1.88 20.82 33.06
CA ASN A 97 -0.47 20.40 32.99
C ASN A 97 -0.03 19.90 31.61
N ILE A 98 -0.48 20.57 30.54
CA ILE A 98 -0.16 20.16 29.17
C ILE A 98 1.32 20.44 28.88
N PRO A 99 2.08 19.42 28.38
CA PRO A 99 3.46 19.65 27.98
C PRO A 99 3.53 20.75 26.91
N ARG A 100 4.37 21.74 27.13
CA ARG A 100 4.57 22.84 26.17
C ARG A 100 5.40 22.34 24.98
N ASP A 101 4.80 22.35 23.82
CA ASP A 101 5.46 22.16 22.55
C ASP A 101 5.44 23.49 21.80
N VAL A 102 6.63 24.08 21.57
CA VAL A 102 6.76 25.38 20.90
C VAL A 102 6.35 25.35 19.42
N SER A 103 6.18 24.17 18.85
CA SER A 103 5.76 23.97 17.46
C SER A 103 4.24 23.91 17.28
N ARG A 104 3.45 23.77 18.38
CA ARG A 104 2.00 23.59 18.35
C ARG A 104 1.29 24.44 19.40
N HIS A 105 0.03 24.77 19.10
CA HIS A 105 -0.86 25.34 20.10
C HIS A 105 -1.22 24.29 21.18
N PRO A 106 -1.29 24.66 22.49
CA PRO A 106 -1.32 23.67 23.57
C PRO A 106 -2.54 22.75 23.59
N LEU A 107 -3.72 23.18 23.14
CA LEU A 107 -4.95 22.40 23.26
C LEU A 107 -5.59 22.04 21.92
N PHE A 108 -5.38 22.84 20.89
CA PHE A 108 -5.97 22.66 19.57
C PHE A 108 -5.11 23.31 18.50
N ASP A 109 -5.11 22.77 17.30
CA ASP A 109 -4.37 23.29 16.16
C ASP A 109 -5.27 24.06 15.19
N THR A 110 -6.59 24.02 15.39
CA THR A 110 -7.57 24.65 14.50
C THR A 110 -8.59 25.48 15.26
N MET A 111 -9.00 26.59 14.64
CA MET A 111 -10.00 27.51 15.18
C MET A 111 -11.19 27.65 14.23
N PHE A 112 -12.38 27.78 14.78
CA PHE A 112 -13.61 28.11 14.05
C PHE A 112 -14.31 29.30 14.68
N SER A 113 -14.74 30.26 13.85
CA SER A 113 -15.52 31.42 14.28
C SER A 113 -16.64 31.72 13.28
N LEU A 114 -17.76 32.20 13.81
CA LEU A 114 -18.84 32.81 13.04
C LEU A 114 -18.93 34.28 13.41
N GLN A 115 -18.71 35.14 12.47
CA GLN A 115 -18.89 36.57 12.63
C GLN A 115 -20.32 36.93 12.20
N ASN A 116 -21.05 37.64 13.06
CA ASN A 116 -22.33 38.24 12.67
C ASN A 116 -22.05 39.30 11.61
N ALA A 117 -23.01 39.49 10.69
CA ALA A 117 -22.94 40.57 9.71
C ALA A 117 -22.63 41.88 10.47
N THR A 118 -21.56 42.53 10.08
CA THR A 118 -21.25 43.85 10.60
C THR A 118 -22.45 44.74 10.33
N GLU A 119 -23.13 45.22 11.37
CA GLU A 119 -23.98 46.37 11.22
C GLU A 119 -23.20 47.38 10.39
N GLY A 120 -23.78 47.84 9.28
CA GLY A 120 -23.07 48.62 8.25
C GLY A 120 -22.23 49.70 8.88
N ILE A 121 -21.08 50.00 8.31
CA ILE A 121 -20.17 51.03 8.77
C ILE A 121 -21.00 52.26 9.15
N PRO A 122 -21.03 52.67 10.41
CA PRO A 122 -21.91 53.74 10.86
C PRO A 122 -21.55 54.98 10.05
N ALA A 123 -22.56 55.63 9.46
CA ALA A 123 -22.36 56.94 8.79
C ALA A 123 -21.92 57.95 9.86
N VAL A 124 -20.68 58.42 9.73
CA VAL A 124 -20.13 59.44 10.66
C VAL A 124 -20.12 60.78 9.93
N GLY A 125 -21.25 61.48 10.03
CA GLY A 125 -21.44 62.76 9.35
C GLY A 125 -21.29 62.63 7.83
N ASP A 126 -20.48 63.50 7.21
CA ASP A 126 -20.17 63.48 5.77
C ASP A 126 -19.00 62.58 5.37
N LEU A 127 -18.49 61.75 6.30
CA LEU A 127 -17.36 60.86 6.03
C LEU A 127 -17.82 59.59 5.35
N SER A 128 -17.19 59.25 4.22
CA SER A 128 -17.28 57.93 3.59
C SER A 128 -16.20 57.03 4.18
N LEU A 129 -16.58 56.00 4.88
CA LEU A 129 -15.69 55.00 5.43
C LEU A 129 -15.68 53.77 4.51
N SER A 130 -14.50 53.23 4.21
CA SER A 130 -14.38 51.98 3.50
C SER A 130 -13.44 51.04 4.25
N VAL A 131 -13.74 49.77 4.25
CA VAL A 131 -12.82 48.72 4.76
C VAL A 131 -11.79 48.44 3.69
N GLN A 132 -10.54 48.59 4.05
CA GLN A 132 -9.42 48.19 3.18
C GLN A 132 -8.82 46.91 3.72
N GLU A 133 -8.82 45.87 2.91
CA GLU A 133 -8.11 44.63 3.25
C GLU A 133 -6.61 44.90 3.38
N THR A 134 -6.03 44.52 4.49
CA THR A 134 -4.59 44.58 4.71
C THR A 134 -3.96 43.25 4.29
N ASN A 135 -2.88 43.31 3.50
CA ASN A 135 -2.09 42.13 3.10
C ASN A 135 -1.27 41.51 4.25
N PHE A 136 -1.76 41.61 5.48
CA PHE A 136 -1.05 41.06 6.65
C PHE A 136 -1.37 39.57 6.79
N LYS A 137 -0.45 38.72 6.30
CA LYS A 137 -0.65 37.25 6.19
C LYS A 137 0.15 36.53 7.29
N ILE A 138 -0.40 36.45 8.50
CA ILE A 138 0.13 35.62 9.59
C ILE A 138 -0.96 34.69 10.06
N ALA A 139 -0.79 33.39 9.85
CA ALA A 139 -1.63 32.37 10.47
C ALA A 139 -1.19 32.20 11.94
N LYS A 140 -2.14 32.40 12.88
CA LYS A 140 -1.92 32.18 14.32
C LYS A 140 -2.04 30.72 14.73
N PHE A 141 -2.84 29.95 14.00
CA PHE A 141 -3.06 28.52 14.17
C PHE A 141 -2.71 27.81 12.86
N ASP A 142 -2.65 26.48 12.91
CA ASP A 142 -2.40 25.71 11.69
C ASP A 142 -3.50 25.94 10.67
N LEU A 143 -4.75 26.05 11.14
CA LEU A 143 -5.94 26.29 10.33
C LEU A 143 -6.95 27.15 11.11
N THR A 144 -7.46 28.19 10.50
CA THR A 144 -8.56 29.00 11.03
C THR A 144 -9.66 29.10 10.00
N VAL A 145 -10.87 28.65 10.34
CA VAL A 145 -12.06 28.80 9.49
C VAL A 145 -12.92 29.91 10.08
N GLN A 146 -13.18 30.92 9.26
CA GLN A 146 -14.02 32.05 9.61
C GLN A 146 -15.24 32.05 8.70
N ALA A 147 -16.42 31.98 9.29
CA ALA A 147 -17.67 32.12 8.57
C ALA A 147 -18.29 33.47 8.87
N ARG A 148 -19.00 34.05 7.91
CA ARG A 148 -19.72 35.30 8.00
C ARG A 148 -21.07 35.18 7.32
N GLU A 149 -22.11 35.55 8.00
CA GLU A 149 -23.44 35.65 7.40
C GLU A 149 -23.57 36.99 6.65
N THR A 150 -24.01 36.91 5.39
CA THR A 150 -24.23 38.08 4.52
C THR A 150 -25.62 38.01 3.91
N ASP A 151 -26.06 39.10 3.25
CA ASP A 151 -27.34 39.16 2.54
C ASP A 151 -27.43 38.12 1.39
N GLU A 152 -26.30 37.68 0.85
CA GLU A 152 -26.23 36.73 -0.27
C GLU A 152 -26.05 35.28 0.19
N GLY A 153 -25.78 35.04 1.50
CA GLY A 153 -25.57 33.71 2.06
C GLY A 153 -24.49 33.68 3.13
N ILE A 154 -23.69 32.61 3.15
CA ILE A 154 -22.61 32.42 4.11
C ILE A 154 -21.27 32.47 3.34
N GLU A 155 -20.45 33.44 3.68
CA GLU A 155 -19.06 33.50 3.24
C GLU A 155 -18.17 32.72 4.21
N ILE A 156 -17.22 31.96 3.67
CA ILE A 156 -16.28 31.16 4.48
C ILE A 156 -14.86 31.44 3.99
N ASP A 157 -14.05 31.93 4.90
CA ASP A 157 -12.62 32.19 4.71
C ASP A 157 -11.78 31.18 5.49
N VAL A 158 -10.60 30.85 4.93
CA VAL A 158 -9.65 29.96 5.58
C VAL A 158 -8.26 30.59 5.62
N ASP A 159 -7.77 30.85 6.83
CA ASP A 159 -6.37 31.18 7.10
C ASP A 159 -5.61 29.89 7.46
N TYR A 160 -4.49 29.65 6.79
CA TYR A 160 -3.71 28.43 7.01
C TYR A 160 -2.20 28.67 7.04
N SER A 161 -1.47 27.83 7.76
CA SER A 161 -0.02 27.84 7.78
C SER A 161 0.55 27.31 6.45
N THR A 162 1.21 28.17 5.66
CA THR A 162 1.83 27.80 4.39
C THR A 162 3.03 26.86 4.53
N LYS A 163 3.52 26.64 5.76
CA LYS A 163 4.51 25.61 6.08
C LYS A 163 3.91 24.20 6.13
N LEU A 164 2.59 24.10 6.42
CA LEU A 164 1.89 22.83 6.59
C LEU A 164 0.96 22.53 5.41
N PHE A 165 0.32 23.54 4.82
CA PHE A 165 -0.70 23.37 3.79
C PHE A 165 -0.34 24.13 2.52
N LYS A 166 -0.63 23.50 1.38
CA LYS A 166 -0.64 24.14 0.06
C LYS A 166 -1.97 24.85 -0.14
N GLN A 167 -1.99 25.90 -0.95
CA GLN A 167 -3.24 26.61 -1.32
C GLN A 167 -4.29 25.60 -1.83
N SER A 168 -3.91 24.71 -2.74
CA SER A 168 -4.84 23.71 -3.29
C SER A 168 -5.43 22.76 -2.23
N THR A 169 -4.81 22.62 -1.07
CA THR A 169 -5.35 21.86 0.06
C THR A 169 -6.43 22.66 0.79
N ALA A 170 -6.20 23.96 1.00
CA ALA A 170 -7.20 24.86 1.59
C ALA A 170 -8.42 25.03 0.67
N ASP A 171 -8.20 25.19 -0.64
CA ASP A 171 -9.29 25.29 -1.63
C ASP A 171 -10.19 24.03 -1.61
N ARG A 172 -9.57 22.83 -1.59
CA ARG A 172 -10.32 21.57 -1.47
C ARG A 172 -11.07 21.46 -0.14
N LEU A 173 -10.45 21.87 0.97
CA LEU A 173 -11.10 21.84 2.29
C LEU A 173 -12.37 22.68 2.27
N LEU A 174 -12.34 23.89 1.70
CA LEU A 174 -13.51 24.75 1.51
C LEU A 174 -14.59 24.07 0.67
N THR A 175 -14.22 23.49 -0.46
CA THR A 175 -15.14 22.77 -1.34
C THR A 175 -15.82 21.61 -0.60
N HIS A 176 -15.06 20.82 0.14
CA HIS A 176 -15.60 19.69 0.92
C HIS A 176 -16.47 20.15 2.09
N PHE A 177 -16.11 21.28 2.72
CA PHE A 177 -16.90 21.85 3.80
C PHE A 177 -18.26 22.35 3.30
N ALA A 178 -18.28 23.08 2.17
CA ALA A 178 -19.51 23.53 1.54
C ALA A 178 -20.42 22.36 1.15
N ARG A 179 -19.88 21.35 0.48
CA ARG A 179 -20.62 20.14 0.12
C ARG A 179 -21.20 19.40 1.32
N LEU A 180 -20.44 19.28 2.39
CA LEU A 180 -20.89 18.62 3.61
C LEU A 180 -22.05 19.40 4.24
N LEU A 181 -21.99 20.73 4.23
CA LEU A 181 -23.09 21.59 4.70
C LEU A 181 -24.35 21.42 3.84
N GLU A 182 -24.21 21.38 2.51
CA GLU A 182 -25.33 21.16 1.59
C GLU A 182 -25.96 19.77 1.79
N ASP A 183 -25.14 18.72 1.87
CA ASP A 183 -25.61 17.34 2.08
C ASP A 183 -26.30 17.19 3.46
N ALA A 184 -25.73 17.79 4.50
CA ALA A 184 -26.33 17.80 5.83
C ALA A 184 -27.62 18.64 5.89
N ALA A 185 -27.73 19.71 5.11
CA ALA A 185 -28.94 20.50 5.01
C ALA A 185 -30.07 19.76 4.28
N ALA A 186 -29.71 18.96 3.27
CA ALA A 186 -30.66 18.16 2.50
C ALA A 186 -31.22 16.96 3.30
N ASP A 187 -30.39 16.27 4.06
CA ASP A 187 -30.80 15.12 4.87
C ASP A 187 -30.01 15.05 6.20
N PRO A 188 -30.47 15.77 7.25
CA PRO A 188 -29.82 15.81 8.55
C PRO A 188 -29.96 14.52 9.37
N GLU A 189 -30.89 13.64 9.00
CA GLU A 189 -31.09 12.34 9.66
C GLU A 189 -30.21 11.21 9.09
N LYS A 190 -29.47 11.51 8.05
CA LYS A 190 -28.47 10.61 7.47
C LYS A 190 -27.32 10.37 8.47
N PRO A 191 -26.84 9.12 8.62
CA PRO A 191 -25.66 8.82 9.44
C PRO A 191 -24.41 9.58 8.97
N ILE A 192 -23.58 10.05 9.91
CA ILE A 192 -22.35 10.81 9.60
C ILE A 192 -21.41 10.00 8.68
N SER A 193 -21.37 8.69 8.85
CA SER A 193 -20.60 7.77 7.98
C SER A 193 -20.97 7.90 6.50
N GLU A 194 -22.20 8.22 6.17
CA GLU A 194 -22.71 8.27 4.78
C GLU A 194 -22.46 9.60 4.06
N TYR A 195 -22.01 10.65 4.76
CA TYR A 195 -21.63 11.90 4.10
C TYR A 195 -20.35 11.72 3.31
N LYS A 196 -20.39 12.12 2.02
CA LYS A 196 -19.26 12.01 1.11
C LYS A 196 -18.58 13.37 0.92
N LEU A 197 -17.25 13.38 0.94
CA LEU A 197 -16.48 14.59 0.66
C LEU A 197 -16.33 14.84 -0.85
N LEU A 198 -16.30 13.77 -1.66
CA LEU A 198 -16.22 13.84 -3.12
C LEU A 198 -17.60 13.62 -3.75
N SER A 199 -17.88 14.30 -4.86
CA SER A 199 -18.96 13.92 -5.76
C SER A 199 -18.63 12.59 -6.46
N GLU A 200 -19.61 11.97 -7.09
CA GLU A 200 -19.39 10.74 -7.88
C GLU A 200 -18.46 11.00 -9.06
N GLU A 201 -18.58 12.16 -9.71
CA GLU A 201 -17.73 12.57 -10.82
C GLU A 201 -16.27 12.81 -10.39
N GLU A 202 -16.07 13.50 -9.25
CA GLU A 202 -14.73 13.73 -8.70
C GLU A 202 -14.07 12.42 -8.26
N ALA A 203 -14.80 11.53 -7.61
CA ALA A 203 -14.30 10.22 -7.21
C ALA A 203 -13.91 9.38 -8.45
N ALA A 204 -14.75 9.35 -9.48
CA ALA A 204 -14.46 8.66 -10.74
C ALA A 204 -13.23 9.24 -11.45
N SER A 205 -13.15 10.57 -11.55
CA SER A 205 -12.00 11.27 -12.13
C SER A 205 -10.70 10.97 -11.38
N GLN A 206 -10.74 10.98 -10.05
CA GLN A 206 -9.59 10.66 -9.20
C GLN A 206 -9.14 9.20 -9.39
N ILE A 207 -10.09 8.26 -9.43
CA ILE A 207 -9.80 6.84 -9.68
C ILE A 207 -9.13 6.70 -11.05
N GLN A 208 -9.67 7.31 -12.08
CA GLN A 208 -9.10 7.25 -13.43
C GLN A 208 -7.71 7.88 -13.51
N GLN A 209 -7.48 8.99 -12.83
CA GLN A 209 -6.19 9.67 -12.80
C GLN A 209 -5.08 8.86 -12.13
N PHE A 210 -5.42 8.14 -11.08
CA PHE A 210 -4.42 7.43 -10.26
C PHE A 210 -4.20 5.98 -10.69
N ASN A 211 -5.10 5.42 -11.49
CA ASN A 211 -4.98 4.06 -11.98
C ASN A 211 -4.64 4.05 -13.47
N PRO A 212 -3.52 3.43 -13.88
CA PRO A 212 -3.22 3.26 -15.29
C PRO A 212 -4.25 2.32 -15.92
N GLY A 213 -4.54 2.55 -17.18
CA GLY A 213 -5.41 1.66 -17.94
C GLY A 213 -4.84 0.23 -18.06
N ARG A 214 -5.66 -0.69 -18.56
CA ARG A 214 -5.24 -2.08 -18.80
C ARG A 214 -4.18 -2.14 -19.88
N THR A 215 -3.10 -2.89 -19.60
CA THR A 215 -2.01 -3.18 -20.54
C THR A 215 -2.18 -4.62 -21.04
N PRO A 216 -2.17 -4.86 -22.35
CA PRO A 216 -2.19 -6.22 -22.89
C PRO A 216 -0.96 -7.01 -22.43
N TYR A 217 -1.17 -8.26 -22.02
CA TYR A 217 -0.12 -9.22 -21.71
C TYR A 217 -0.63 -10.64 -22.05
N PRO A 218 0.22 -11.66 -22.17
CA PRO A 218 -0.21 -13.00 -22.58
C PRO A 218 -0.97 -13.76 -21.49
N LYS A 219 -2.10 -13.20 -21.03
CA LYS A 219 -2.90 -13.71 -19.90
C LYS A 219 -3.53 -15.09 -20.13
N ASP A 220 -3.72 -15.48 -21.41
CA ASP A 220 -4.30 -16.76 -21.79
C ASP A 220 -3.25 -17.88 -21.90
N LYS A 221 -1.96 -17.56 -21.74
CA LYS A 221 -0.86 -18.51 -21.70
C LYS A 221 -0.51 -18.91 -20.27
N THR A 222 0.16 -20.04 -20.14
CA THR A 222 0.72 -20.50 -18.87
C THR A 222 2.23 -20.18 -18.79
N ILE A 223 2.78 -20.23 -17.58
CA ILE A 223 4.24 -20.15 -17.35
C ILE A 223 4.97 -21.21 -18.18
N VAL A 224 4.42 -22.43 -18.23
CA VAL A 224 5.01 -23.54 -18.96
C VAL A 224 5.12 -23.25 -20.46
N GLN A 225 4.01 -22.79 -21.07
CA GLN A 225 3.99 -22.44 -22.50
C GLN A 225 4.99 -21.34 -22.83
N LEU A 226 5.04 -20.25 -22.02
CA LEU A 226 5.98 -19.17 -22.28
C LEU A 226 7.44 -19.57 -22.05
N PHE A 227 7.72 -20.42 -21.07
CA PHE A 227 9.06 -20.95 -20.86
C PHE A 227 9.51 -21.87 -22.00
N GLU A 228 8.62 -22.75 -22.50
CA GLU A 228 8.91 -23.63 -23.64
C GLU A 228 9.11 -22.85 -24.94
N GLU A 229 8.30 -21.80 -25.17
CA GLU A 229 8.50 -20.87 -26.29
C GLU A 229 9.87 -20.16 -26.18
N GLN A 230 10.23 -19.69 -25.00
CA GLN A 230 11.52 -19.05 -24.78
C GLN A 230 12.68 -20.01 -24.99
N ALA A 231 12.58 -21.24 -24.49
CA ALA A 231 13.59 -22.28 -24.68
C ALA A 231 13.75 -22.67 -26.16
N ALA A 232 12.69 -22.61 -26.96
CA ALA A 232 12.75 -22.83 -28.40
C ALA A 232 13.36 -21.62 -29.14
N ASN A 233 13.09 -20.39 -28.70
CA ASN A 233 13.59 -19.18 -29.35
C ASN A 233 15.09 -18.94 -29.09
N THR A 234 15.56 -19.20 -27.87
CA THR A 234 16.95 -18.95 -27.43
C THR A 234 17.56 -20.19 -26.76
N PRO A 235 17.62 -21.35 -27.45
CA PRO A 235 17.98 -22.63 -26.84
C PRO A 235 19.37 -22.66 -26.21
N ASP A 236 20.32 -21.98 -26.83
CA ASP A 236 21.72 -22.03 -26.42
C ASP A 236 22.15 -20.87 -25.52
N HIS A 237 21.21 -19.94 -25.18
CA HIS A 237 21.46 -18.92 -24.17
C HIS A 237 21.53 -19.57 -22.77
N THR A 238 22.40 -19.02 -21.92
CA THR A 238 22.45 -19.41 -20.50
C THR A 238 21.19 -18.97 -19.80
N ALA A 239 20.38 -19.92 -19.30
CA ALA A 239 19.18 -19.67 -18.54
C ALA A 239 19.47 -19.55 -17.04
N LEU A 240 20.34 -20.40 -16.52
CA LEU A 240 20.58 -20.56 -15.09
C LEU A 240 22.07 -20.73 -14.81
N GLN A 241 22.57 -20.07 -13.77
CA GLN A 241 23.94 -20.20 -13.30
C GLN A 241 23.97 -20.32 -11.77
N TYR A 242 24.78 -21.26 -11.26
CA TYR A 242 25.01 -21.48 -9.83
C TYR A 242 26.42 -21.99 -9.59
N GLU A 243 27.20 -21.33 -8.74
CA GLU A 243 28.57 -21.72 -8.32
C GLU A 243 29.53 -22.05 -9.48
N GLY A 244 29.41 -21.35 -10.60
CA GLY A 244 30.25 -21.51 -11.78
C GLY A 244 29.75 -22.54 -12.79
N GLU A 245 28.78 -23.35 -12.44
CA GLU A 245 28.06 -24.21 -13.38
C GLU A 245 26.90 -23.46 -14.03
N SER A 246 26.53 -23.86 -15.26
CA SER A 246 25.44 -23.22 -15.98
C SER A 246 24.60 -24.23 -16.74
N LEU A 247 23.32 -23.90 -16.96
CA LEU A 247 22.42 -24.60 -17.89
C LEU A 247 21.92 -23.61 -18.93
N THR A 248 21.93 -24.04 -20.19
CA THR A 248 21.24 -23.34 -21.27
C THR A 248 19.70 -23.49 -21.12
N TYR A 249 18.94 -22.68 -21.86
CA TYR A 249 17.48 -22.80 -21.89
C TYR A 249 17.04 -24.20 -22.37
N ARG A 250 17.73 -24.77 -23.35
CA ARG A 250 17.50 -26.14 -23.85
C ARG A 250 17.72 -27.17 -22.73
N GLU A 251 18.89 -27.16 -22.11
CA GLU A 251 19.26 -28.13 -21.07
C GLU A 251 18.32 -28.03 -19.85
N LEU A 252 17.98 -26.80 -19.42
CA LEU A 252 17.04 -26.58 -18.32
C LEU A 252 15.64 -27.13 -18.69
N ASN A 253 15.15 -26.87 -19.91
CA ASN A 253 13.87 -27.36 -20.38
C ASN A 253 13.83 -28.90 -20.46
N GLU A 254 14.85 -29.52 -21.05
CA GLU A 254 14.95 -30.98 -21.18
C GLU A 254 15.03 -31.67 -19.80
N ARG A 255 15.84 -31.13 -18.89
CA ARG A 255 15.96 -31.64 -17.53
C ARG A 255 14.64 -31.54 -16.76
N ALA A 256 13.95 -30.39 -16.85
CA ALA A 256 12.64 -30.20 -16.23
C ALA A 256 11.58 -31.12 -16.86
N ASN A 257 11.59 -31.37 -18.17
CA ASN A 257 10.66 -32.30 -18.83
C ASN A 257 10.86 -33.74 -18.35
N ARG A 258 12.09 -34.19 -18.25
CA ARG A 258 12.42 -35.54 -17.77
C ARG A 258 11.94 -35.76 -16.33
N LEU A 259 12.18 -34.81 -15.44
CA LEU A 259 11.73 -34.86 -14.05
C LEU A 259 10.20 -34.77 -13.94
N ALA A 260 9.55 -33.91 -14.75
CA ALA A 260 8.10 -33.76 -14.78
C ALA A 260 7.40 -35.09 -15.17
N ARG A 261 7.92 -35.85 -16.14
CA ARG A 261 7.41 -37.16 -16.50
C ARG A 261 7.57 -38.17 -15.35
N GLY A 262 8.69 -38.12 -14.65
CA GLY A 262 8.94 -38.94 -13.47
C GLY A 262 7.85 -38.74 -12.40
N ILE A 263 7.56 -37.48 -12.03
CA ILE A 263 6.60 -37.19 -10.97
C ILE A 263 5.12 -37.38 -11.40
N LEU A 264 4.80 -37.26 -12.70
CA LEU A 264 3.45 -37.56 -13.20
C LEU A 264 3.03 -39.00 -12.90
N SER A 265 3.93 -39.97 -13.10
CA SER A 265 3.67 -41.39 -12.80
C SER A 265 3.44 -41.65 -11.30
N LEU A 266 3.88 -40.72 -10.43
CA LEU A 266 3.80 -40.82 -8.99
C LEU A 266 2.62 -40.06 -8.38
N GLY A 267 1.76 -39.47 -9.25
CA GLY A 267 0.53 -38.84 -8.82
C GLY A 267 0.56 -37.31 -8.75
N ALA A 268 1.57 -36.65 -9.33
CA ALA A 268 1.49 -35.24 -9.67
C ALA A 268 0.46 -35.03 -10.80
N GLY A 269 0.01 -33.81 -11.05
CA GLY A 269 -0.94 -33.51 -12.13
C GLY A 269 -1.84 -32.33 -11.84
N GLU A 270 -2.72 -32.01 -12.79
CA GLU A 270 -3.63 -30.87 -12.72
C GLU A 270 -4.50 -30.88 -11.44
N GLY A 271 -4.67 -29.70 -10.85
CA GLY A 271 -5.46 -29.51 -9.63
C GLY A 271 -4.80 -30.04 -8.36
N ARG A 272 -3.57 -30.55 -8.44
CA ARG A 272 -2.81 -31.09 -7.31
C ARG A 272 -1.66 -30.16 -6.93
N THR A 273 -1.13 -30.37 -5.73
CA THR A 273 0.06 -29.71 -5.23
C THR A 273 1.23 -30.70 -5.14
N ALA A 274 2.44 -30.21 -5.39
CA ALA A 274 3.67 -30.93 -5.10
C ALA A 274 4.61 -30.04 -4.28
N ALA A 275 5.16 -30.58 -3.21
CA ALA A 275 6.05 -29.83 -2.34
C ALA A 275 7.49 -29.82 -2.92
N VAL A 276 8.20 -28.72 -2.70
CA VAL A 276 9.60 -28.57 -3.05
C VAL A 276 10.36 -28.17 -1.80
N LEU A 277 11.25 -29.07 -1.33
CA LEU A 277 12.09 -28.88 -0.16
C LEU A 277 13.55 -29.02 -0.61
N CYS A 278 14.15 -27.91 -1.02
CA CYS A 278 15.50 -27.88 -1.58
C CYS A 278 16.31 -26.74 -0.98
N GLU A 279 17.62 -26.95 -0.85
CA GLU A 279 18.53 -25.82 -0.74
C GLU A 279 18.64 -25.10 -2.09
N ARG A 280 19.13 -23.86 -2.06
CA ARG A 280 19.41 -23.11 -3.28
C ARG A 280 20.37 -23.89 -4.18
N SER A 281 19.91 -24.22 -5.37
CA SER A 281 20.64 -25.02 -6.35
C SER A 281 19.96 -24.98 -7.71
N MET A 282 20.58 -25.54 -8.71
CA MET A 282 19.94 -25.78 -10.01
C MET A 282 18.76 -26.75 -9.88
N ASP A 283 18.90 -27.77 -9.03
CA ASP A 283 17.84 -28.77 -8.82
C ASP A 283 16.55 -28.15 -8.24
N MET A 284 16.68 -27.09 -7.44
CA MET A 284 15.52 -26.33 -6.95
C MET A 284 14.72 -25.73 -8.11
N ILE A 285 15.40 -25.09 -9.07
CA ILE A 285 14.75 -24.50 -10.26
C ILE A 285 14.16 -25.58 -11.16
N VAL A 286 14.91 -26.65 -11.41
CA VAL A 286 14.45 -27.80 -12.18
C VAL A 286 13.20 -28.42 -11.54
N SER A 287 13.18 -28.56 -10.20
CA SER A 287 12.04 -29.09 -9.44
C SER A 287 10.80 -28.21 -9.59
N ILE A 288 10.94 -26.89 -9.44
CA ILE A 288 9.81 -25.95 -9.59
C ILE A 288 9.24 -26.03 -11.01
N LEU A 289 10.09 -26.00 -12.03
CA LEU A 289 9.67 -26.13 -13.43
C LEU A 289 9.04 -27.49 -13.71
N ALA A 290 9.59 -28.59 -13.17
CA ALA A 290 9.05 -29.93 -13.33
C ALA A 290 7.63 -30.06 -12.73
N VAL A 291 7.42 -29.49 -11.54
CA VAL A 291 6.10 -29.44 -10.92
C VAL A 291 5.12 -28.68 -11.80
N LEU A 292 5.46 -27.49 -12.28
CA LEU A 292 4.60 -26.72 -13.18
C LEU A 292 4.31 -27.46 -14.50
N LYS A 293 5.32 -28.09 -15.10
CA LYS A 293 5.19 -28.87 -16.34
C LYS A 293 4.33 -30.12 -16.16
N SER A 294 4.24 -30.67 -14.96
CA SER A 294 3.32 -31.77 -14.63
C SER A 294 1.86 -31.30 -14.48
N GLY A 295 1.60 -29.98 -14.50
CA GLY A 295 0.28 -29.39 -14.24
C GLY A 295 -0.03 -29.19 -12.76
N SER A 296 0.91 -29.48 -11.87
CA SER A 296 0.73 -29.26 -10.43
C SER A 296 1.17 -27.85 -10.01
N ALA A 297 0.63 -27.37 -8.87
CA ALA A 297 1.13 -26.19 -8.19
C ALA A 297 2.28 -26.57 -7.25
N TYR A 298 3.36 -25.78 -7.27
CA TYR A 298 4.45 -26.02 -6.32
C TYR A 298 4.19 -25.36 -4.98
N VAL A 299 4.59 -26.07 -3.89
CA VAL A 299 4.55 -25.59 -2.51
C VAL A 299 5.99 -25.48 -2.03
N PRO A 300 6.55 -24.26 -1.94
CA PRO A 300 7.94 -24.08 -1.53
C PRO A 300 8.07 -24.23 0.00
N ILE A 301 9.05 -25.01 0.45
CA ILE A 301 9.31 -25.29 1.87
C ILE A 301 10.79 -25.08 2.16
N ASP A 302 11.11 -24.15 3.06
CA ASP A 302 12.49 -23.88 3.47
C ASP A 302 13.02 -25.02 4.36
N PRO A 303 14.19 -25.60 4.07
CA PRO A 303 14.84 -26.58 4.94
C PRO A 303 15.12 -26.09 6.37
N GLU A 304 15.17 -24.78 6.59
CA GLU A 304 15.36 -24.18 7.91
C GLU A 304 14.06 -23.95 8.69
N HIS A 305 12.91 -24.25 8.11
CA HIS A 305 11.67 -24.17 8.85
C HIS A 305 11.66 -25.18 10.03
N PRO A 306 11.11 -24.81 11.18
CA PRO A 306 10.84 -25.77 12.24
C PRO A 306 10.02 -26.95 11.73
N ILE A 307 10.32 -28.16 12.20
CA ILE A 307 9.65 -29.42 11.80
C ILE A 307 8.11 -29.29 11.87
N GLN A 308 7.58 -28.73 12.95
CA GLN A 308 6.14 -28.53 13.12
C GLN A 308 5.52 -27.64 12.02
N ARG A 309 6.27 -26.66 11.51
CA ARG A 309 5.83 -25.80 10.42
C ARG A 309 5.83 -26.54 9.09
N MET A 310 6.84 -27.36 8.83
CA MET A 310 6.87 -28.24 7.64
C MET A 310 5.72 -29.25 7.67
N GLN A 311 5.46 -29.89 8.81
CA GLN A 311 4.32 -30.80 9.01
C GLN A 311 2.99 -30.10 8.73
N HIS A 312 2.84 -28.87 9.17
CA HIS A 312 1.65 -28.07 8.87
C HIS A 312 1.50 -27.87 7.36
N PHE A 313 2.56 -27.44 6.66
CA PHE A 313 2.51 -27.20 5.22
C PHE A 313 2.21 -28.48 4.42
N PHE A 314 2.80 -29.60 4.77
CA PHE A 314 2.52 -30.88 4.14
C PHE A 314 1.06 -31.32 4.30
N ARG A 315 0.49 -31.14 5.49
CA ARG A 315 -0.91 -31.50 5.79
C ARG A 315 -1.91 -30.56 5.12
N ASP A 316 -1.69 -29.25 5.25
CA ASP A 316 -2.62 -28.23 4.76
C ASP A 316 -2.64 -28.20 3.22
N SER A 317 -1.47 -28.29 2.57
CA SER A 317 -1.37 -28.33 1.10
C SER A 317 -1.86 -29.63 0.48
N GLY A 318 -1.89 -30.72 1.22
CA GLY A 318 -2.27 -32.03 0.73
C GLY A 318 -1.34 -32.62 -0.35
N ALA A 319 -0.09 -32.12 -0.42
CA ALA A 319 0.89 -32.57 -1.40
C ALA A 319 1.14 -34.10 -1.31
N LYS A 320 1.10 -34.78 -2.46
CA LYS A 320 1.34 -36.24 -2.56
C LYS A 320 2.74 -36.58 -3.03
N VAL A 321 3.42 -35.62 -3.64
CA VAL A 321 4.79 -35.72 -4.15
C VAL A 321 5.62 -34.62 -3.50
N LEU A 322 6.81 -34.99 -3.04
CA LEU A 322 7.83 -34.06 -2.53
C LEU A 322 9.10 -34.21 -3.35
N LEU A 323 9.52 -33.13 -4.00
CA LEU A 323 10.83 -33.06 -4.64
C LEU A 323 11.82 -32.50 -3.61
N THR A 324 12.93 -33.21 -3.44
CA THR A 324 13.97 -32.81 -2.50
C THR A 324 15.35 -33.27 -3.00
N GLN A 325 16.39 -33.01 -2.23
CA GLN A 325 17.75 -33.47 -2.47
C GLN A 325 18.08 -34.62 -1.51
N ARG A 326 19.01 -35.52 -1.89
CA ARG A 326 19.42 -36.67 -1.06
C ARG A 326 19.76 -36.26 0.39
N LYS A 327 20.49 -35.16 0.54
CA LYS A 327 20.89 -34.65 1.86
C LYS A 327 19.73 -34.19 2.75
N LEU A 328 18.59 -33.83 2.17
CA LEU A 328 17.38 -33.37 2.88
C LEU A 328 16.33 -34.47 3.07
N LYS A 329 16.55 -35.68 2.55
CA LYS A 329 15.58 -36.79 2.64
C LYS A 329 15.23 -37.11 4.10
N ALA A 330 16.23 -37.23 4.97
CA ALA A 330 16.02 -37.51 6.40
C ALA A 330 15.17 -36.41 7.08
N LEU A 331 15.35 -35.14 6.70
CA LEU A 331 14.57 -34.03 7.21
C LEU A 331 13.09 -34.14 6.76
N ALA A 332 12.84 -34.53 5.53
CA ALA A 332 11.48 -34.76 5.01
C ALA A 332 10.78 -35.92 5.75
N GLU A 333 11.51 -36.98 6.05
CA GLU A 333 11.03 -38.13 6.83
C GLU A 333 10.75 -37.75 8.27
N GLU A 334 11.62 -36.98 8.93
CA GLU A 334 11.44 -36.44 10.29
C GLU A 334 10.21 -35.49 10.35
N ALA A 335 10.01 -34.69 9.30
CA ALA A 335 8.82 -33.85 9.16
C ALA A 335 7.54 -34.64 8.78
N GLU A 336 7.62 -35.97 8.83
CA GLU A 336 6.50 -36.90 8.60
C GLU A 336 5.77 -36.72 7.26
N PHE A 337 6.48 -36.42 6.19
CA PHE A 337 5.85 -36.39 4.87
C PHE A 337 5.25 -37.78 4.50
N LYS A 338 3.97 -37.84 4.15
CA LYS A 338 3.23 -39.10 3.91
C LYS A 338 3.11 -39.48 2.44
N GLY A 339 3.66 -38.68 1.52
CA GLY A 339 3.63 -38.94 0.09
C GLY A 339 4.88 -39.62 -0.44
N VAL A 340 5.10 -39.51 -1.73
CA VAL A 340 6.29 -40.04 -2.41
C VAL A 340 7.39 -38.99 -2.42
N ILE A 341 8.59 -39.36 -1.93
CA ILE A 341 9.77 -38.50 -1.95
C ILE A 341 10.57 -38.81 -3.22
N VAL A 342 10.83 -37.78 -4.02
CA VAL A 342 11.60 -37.82 -5.26
C VAL A 342 12.89 -37.03 -5.06
N LEU A 343 14.04 -37.64 -5.36
CA LEU A 343 15.35 -37.03 -5.22
C LEU A 343 15.76 -36.35 -6.52
N ALA A 344 15.64 -35.02 -6.57
CA ALA A 344 15.88 -34.22 -7.77
C ALA A 344 17.37 -34.14 -8.20
N ASP A 345 18.26 -34.51 -7.30
CA ASP A 345 19.72 -34.65 -7.52
C ASP A 345 20.14 -36.06 -7.94
N GLU A 346 19.19 -36.97 -8.26
CA GLU A 346 19.45 -38.33 -8.68
C GLU A 346 18.88 -38.64 -10.06
N GLU A 347 19.69 -39.23 -10.95
CA GLU A 347 19.33 -39.52 -12.33
C GLU A 347 18.15 -40.52 -12.43
N GLU A 348 17.97 -41.40 -11.46
CA GLU A 348 16.89 -42.38 -11.40
C GLU A 348 15.52 -41.71 -11.31
N SER A 349 15.45 -40.46 -10.86
CA SER A 349 14.20 -39.66 -10.81
C SER A 349 13.79 -39.12 -12.17
N TYR A 350 14.69 -39.20 -13.17
CA TYR A 350 14.49 -38.60 -14.47
C TYR A 350 14.07 -39.62 -15.55
N HIS A 351 12.94 -39.35 -16.22
CA HIS A 351 12.50 -40.15 -17.35
C HIS A 351 13.43 -39.97 -18.56
N ALA A 352 13.52 -40.96 -19.45
CA ALA A 352 14.38 -40.89 -20.62
C ALA A 352 13.92 -39.87 -21.68
N ASP A 353 12.60 -39.62 -21.80
CA ASP A 353 12.02 -38.69 -22.78
C ASP A 353 12.11 -37.25 -22.31
N ALA A 354 12.87 -36.42 -23.01
CA ALA A 354 13.13 -35.01 -22.74
C ALA A 354 12.16 -34.04 -23.49
N ARG A 355 11.25 -34.54 -24.32
CA ARG A 355 10.32 -33.69 -25.10
C ARG A 355 9.33 -32.99 -24.20
N ASN A 356 8.77 -31.85 -24.63
CA ASN A 356 7.72 -31.14 -23.91
C ASN A 356 6.50 -32.06 -23.67
N LEU A 357 5.82 -31.88 -22.53
CA LEU A 357 4.71 -32.75 -22.12
C LEU A 357 3.40 -32.42 -22.86
N ALA A 358 3.26 -31.18 -23.35
CA ALA A 358 2.10 -30.66 -24.08
C ALA A 358 0.74 -30.89 -23.35
N LEU A 359 0.72 -30.74 -22.03
CA LEU A 359 -0.49 -30.84 -21.22
C LEU A 359 -1.38 -29.62 -21.47
N PRO A 360 -2.73 -29.80 -21.59
CA PRO A 360 -3.68 -28.70 -21.70
C PRO A 360 -3.83 -28.03 -20.33
N LEU A 361 -3.05 -26.99 -20.06
CA LEU A 361 -3.08 -26.25 -18.80
C LEU A 361 -3.79 -24.92 -18.98
N ASP A 362 -4.65 -24.56 -18.02
CA ASP A 362 -5.33 -23.26 -17.95
C ASP A 362 -4.45 -22.23 -17.23
N SER A 363 -4.37 -21.03 -17.78
CA SER A 363 -3.66 -19.90 -17.14
C SER A 363 -4.27 -19.51 -15.79
N ALA A 364 -5.54 -19.76 -15.59
CA ALA A 364 -6.23 -19.57 -14.31
C ALA A 364 -5.98 -20.73 -13.31
N ALA A 365 -5.29 -21.82 -13.69
CA ALA A 365 -4.90 -22.87 -12.76
C ALA A 365 -3.92 -22.36 -11.71
N MET A 366 -3.95 -22.97 -10.52
CA MET A 366 -2.98 -22.68 -9.46
C MET A 366 -1.58 -23.12 -9.90
N ALA A 367 -0.63 -22.18 -9.84
CA ALA A 367 0.78 -22.42 -10.13
C ALA A 367 1.61 -22.55 -8.85
N ASN A 368 1.23 -21.82 -7.82
CA ASN A 368 1.98 -21.78 -6.56
C ASN A 368 1.04 -21.67 -5.35
N LEU A 369 1.44 -22.25 -4.25
CA LEU A 369 0.82 -22.10 -2.94
C LEU A 369 1.87 -21.58 -1.95
N THR A 370 1.91 -20.26 -1.78
CA THR A 370 2.86 -19.58 -0.88
C THR A 370 2.23 -19.34 0.49
N TYR A 371 2.88 -19.82 1.55
CA TYR A 371 2.42 -19.61 2.92
C TYR A 371 2.99 -18.34 3.55
N THR A 372 2.10 -17.49 4.06
CA THR A 372 2.44 -16.28 4.80
C THR A 372 2.03 -16.38 6.27
N SER A 373 2.68 -15.63 7.16
CA SER A 373 2.29 -15.54 8.57
C SER A 373 0.94 -14.81 8.68
N GLY A 374 -0.09 -15.52 9.14
CA GLY A 374 -1.39 -14.93 9.42
C GLY A 374 -1.38 -14.06 10.69
N THR A 375 -2.24 -13.04 10.75
CA THR A 375 -2.47 -12.23 11.97
C THR A 375 -2.98 -13.07 13.15
N THR A 376 -3.52 -14.25 12.89
CA THR A 376 -3.99 -15.23 13.87
C THR A 376 -2.92 -16.20 14.35
N GLY A 377 -1.67 -16.05 13.89
CA GLY A 377 -0.54 -16.93 14.25
C GLY A 377 -0.45 -18.22 13.42
N THR A 378 -1.52 -18.66 12.74
CA THR A 378 -1.49 -19.83 11.85
C THR A 378 -1.15 -19.38 10.42
N PRO A 379 -0.16 -20.00 9.74
CA PRO A 379 0.16 -19.68 8.37
C PRO A 379 -1.03 -19.89 7.42
N LYS A 380 -1.20 -18.99 6.46
CA LYS A 380 -2.24 -19.05 5.42
C LYS A 380 -1.59 -19.18 4.05
N GLY A 381 -2.10 -20.10 3.21
CA GLY A 381 -1.61 -20.34 1.86
C GLY A 381 -2.32 -19.47 0.83
N ASN A 382 -1.60 -18.64 0.11
CA ASN A 382 -2.11 -17.83 -1.00
C ASN A 382 -2.17 -18.67 -2.28
N ILE A 383 -3.33 -18.70 -2.95
CA ILE A 383 -3.56 -19.42 -4.21
C ILE A 383 -3.12 -18.51 -5.37
N VAL A 384 -1.87 -18.67 -5.82
CA VAL A 384 -1.31 -17.91 -6.94
C VAL A 384 -1.50 -18.69 -8.24
N THR A 385 -2.05 -18.04 -9.28
CA THR A 385 -2.27 -18.64 -10.59
C THR A 385 -1.13 -18.37 -11.57
N HIS A 386 -1.07 -19.09 -12.70
CA HIS A 386 -0.14 -18.77 -13.78
C HIS A 386 -0.32 -17.32 -14.26
N ALA A 387 -1.56 -16.88 -14.49
CA ALA A 387 -1.87 -15.52 -14.94
C ALA A 387 -1.39 -14.44 -13.97
N ASN A 388 -1.51 -14.65 -12.65
CA ASN A 388 -1.01 -13.71 -11.65
C ASN A 388 0.51 -13.49 -11.77
N ILE A 389 1.28 -14.58 -11.96
CA ILE A 389 2.73 -14.50 -12.13
C ILE A 389 3.09 -13.80 -13.45
N LEU A 390 2.38 -14.15 -14.54
CA LEU A 390 2.62 -13.51 -15.84
C LEU A 390 2.37 -12.01 -15.81
N ARG A 391 1.32 -11.54 -15.15
CA ARG A 391 1.05 -10.10 -14.95
C ARG A 391 2.23 -9.39 -14.26
N THR A 392 2.91 -10.09 -13.36
CA THR A 392 4.04 -9.52 -12.60
C THR A 392 5.31 -9.39 -13.45
N VAL A 393 5.50 -10.22 -14.47
CA VAL A 393 6.80 -10.31 -15.18
C VAL A 393 6.75 -10.03 -16.70
N LYS A 394 5.53 -9.92 -17.29
CA LYS A 394 5.36 -9.67 -18.73
C LYS A 394 4.68 -8.32 -18.99
N GLU A 395 5.20 -7.55 -19.97
CA GLU A 395 4.63 -6.26 -20.41
C GLU A 395 4.32 -5.30 -19.25
N THR A 396 5.28 -5.18 -18.33
CA THR A 396 5.10 -4.35 -17.13
C THR A 396 5.42 -2.89 -17.40
N ASN A 397 4.74 -1.96 -16.70
CA ASN A 397 4.98 -0.52 -16.81
C ASN A 397 6.15 0.00 -15.95
N TYR A 398 6.78 -0.86 -15.17
CA TYR A 398 7.88 -0.47 -14.28
C TYR A 398 9.25 -0.96 -14.75
N LEU A 399 9.30 -2.05 -15.54
CA LEU A 399 10.55 -2.65 -15.98
C LEU A 399 10.37 -3.45 -17.29
N SER A 400 11.23 -3.21 -18.26
CA SER A 400 11.39 -4.08 -19.42
C SER A 400 12.58 -5.00 -19.18
N ILE A 401 12.36 -6.32 -19.24
CA ILE A 401 13.39 -7.35 -19.10
C ILE A 401 13.65 -7.96 -20.48
N THR A 402 14.91 -8.14 -20.83
CA THR A 402 15.34 -8.65 -22.13
C THR A 402 16.33 -9.82 -21.97
N GLU A 403 16.63 -10.51 -23.06
CA GLU A 403 17.61 -11.60 -23.11
C GLU A 403 19.05 -11.19 -22.75
N GLN A 404 19.33 -9.88 -22.75
CA GLN A 404 20.64 -9.34 -22.36
C GLN A 404 20.76 -9.10 -20.86
N ASP A 405 19.66 -9.22 -20.13
CA ASP A 405 19.65 -8.99 -18.68
C ASP A 405 20.15 -10.21 -17.91
N THR A 406 20.76 -9.91 -16.78
CA THR A 406 21.13 -10.90 -15.77
C THR A 406 20.45 -10.52 -14.46
N ILE A 407 19.60 -11.40 -13.93
CA ILE A 407 18.88 -11.20 -12.68
C ILE A 407 19.53 -12.04 -11.59
N LEU A 408 19.81 -11.42 -10.44
CA LEU A 408 20.29 -12.14 -9.28
C LEU A 408 19.10 -12.70 -8.49
N GLY A 409 19.01 -14.01 -8.38
CA GLY A 409 18.02 -14.69 -7.54
C GLY A 409 18.40 -14.55 -6.06
N LEU A 410 18.13 -13.39 -5.48
CA LEU A 410 18.51 -13.05 -4.10
C LEU A 410 17.47 -13.48 -3.08
N SER A 411 16.18 -13.38 -3.45
CA SER A 411 15.07 -13.71 -2.56
C SER A 411 15.06 -15.19 -2.16
N ASN A 412 14.62 -15.52 -0.96
CA ASN A 412 14.38 -16.93 -0.62
C ASN A 412 13.13 -17.41 -1.37
N TYR A 413 13.19 -18.61 -1.96
CA TYR A 413 12.16 -19.15 -2.85
C TYR A 413 10.82 -19.47 -2.17
N VAL A 414 10.76 -19.43 -0.84
CA VAL A 414 9.51 -19.55 -0.07
C VAL A 414 8.72 -18.22 0.00
N PHE A 415 9.33 -17.11 -0.40
CA PHE A 415 8.66 -15.82 -0.52
C PHE A 415 8.30 -15.52 -1.97
N ASP A 416 7.25 -14.76 -2.15
CA ASP A 416 6.71 -14.38 -3.45
C ASP A 416 7.68 -13.54 -4.31
N ALA A 417 8.56 -12.75 -3.69
CA ALA A 417 9.59 -11.99 -4.40
C ALA A 417 10.48 -12.87 -5.31
N PHE A 418 10.71 -14.14 -4.94
CA PHE A 418 11.47 -15.07 -5.79
C PHE A 418 10.74 -15.41 -7.10
N MET A 419 9.41 -15.29 -7.16
CA MET A 419 8.67 -15.46 -8.42
C MET A 419 9.12 -14.42 -9.44
N PHE A 420 9.36 -13.18 -8.99
CA PHE A 420 9.94 -12.16 -9.86
C PHE A 420 11.36 -12.54 -10.31
N ASP A 421 12.25 -12.94 -9.39
CA ASP A 421 13.62 -13.30 -9.72
C ASP A 421 13.65 -14.43 -10.76
N MET A 422 12.91 -15.51 -10.53
CA MET A 422 12.90 -16.71 -11.38
C MET A 422 12.12 -16.49 -12.68
N PHE A 423 10.86 -16.08 -12.60
CA PHE A 423 10.02 -16.00 -13.80
C PHE A 423 10.27 -14.71 -14.60
N GLY A 424 10.71 -13.64 -13.93
CA GLY A 424 11.19 -12.43 -14.60
C GLY A 424 12.39 -12.70 -15.49
N SER A 425 13.32 -13.57 -15.08
CA SER A 425 14.43 -13.99 -15.92
C SER A 425 13.98 -14.99 -16.97
N LEU A 426 13.48 -16.15 -16.55
CA LEU A 426 13.27 -17.31 -17.43
C LEU A 426 12.21 -17.12 -18.52
N LEU A 427 11.20 -16.28 -18.29
CA LEU A 427 10.16 -16.01 -19.29
C LEU A 427 10.52 -14.89 -20.27
N ASN A 428 11.61 -14.13 -20.02
CA ASN A 428 12.05 -13.03 -20.88
C ASN A 428 13.42 -13.28 -21.55
N GLY A 429 13.95 -14.50 -21.49
CA GLY A 429 15.22 -14.86 -22.11
C GLY A 429 16.46 -14.43 -21.32
N ALA A 430 16.30 -13.80 -20.17
CA ALA A 430 17.38 -13.33 -19.31
C ALA A 430 18.04 -14.48 -18.54
N LYS A 431 19.26 -14.23 -18.06
CA LYS A 431 20.01 -15.17 -17.22
C LYS A 431 19.61 -15.03 -15.75
N LEU A 432 19.26 -16.13 -15.09
CA LEU A 432 19.11 -16.21 -13.64
C LEU A 432 20.43 -16.66 -12.99
N VAL A 433 20.97 -15.86 -12.08
CA VAL A 433 22.15 -16.23 -11.28
C VAL A 433 21.68 -16.54 -9.86
N LEU A 434 21.92 -17.73 -9.40
CA LEU A 434 21.72 -18.13 -8.00
C LEU A 434 23.04 -18.05 -7.24
N ILE A 435 22.95 -17.81 -5.94
CA ILE A 435 24.10 -17.77 -5.03
C ILE A 435 23.79 -18.53 -3.75
N PRO A 436 24.81 -19.13 -3.08
CA PRO A 436 24.64 -19.73 -1.79
C PRO A 436 24.14 -18.72 -0.74
N LYS A 437 23.41 -19.21 0.25
CA LYS A 437 22.85 -18.38 1.33
C LYS A 437 23.92 -17.60 2.09
N GLU A 438 25.08 -18.21 2.31
CA GLU A 438 26.22 -17.59 2.99
C GLU A 438 26.75 -16.37 2.23
N THR A 439 26.63 -16.39 0.89
CA THR A 439 27.00 -15.24 0.03
C THR A 439 25.99 -14.10 0.18
N VAL A 440 24.70 -14.40 0.35
CA VAL A 440 23.66 -13.37 0.59
C VAL A 440 23.93 -12.59 1.89
N LEU A 441 24.44 -13.27 2.92
CA LEU A 441 24.72 -12.68 4.23
C LEU A 441 26.08 -11.97 4.32
N ASP A 442 26.95 -12.16 3.33
CA ASP A 442 28.28 -11.54 3.25
C ASP A 442 28.30 -10.44 2.19
N MET A 443 28.20 -9.18 2.61
CA MET A 443 28.11 -8.03 1.71
C MET A 443 29.33 -7.89 0.78
N ALA A 444 30.52 -8.28 1.23
CA ALA A 444 31.72 -8.24 0.40
C ALA A 444 31.70 -9.31 -0.69
N ARG A 445 31.16 -10.50 -0.39
CA ARG A 445 30.96 -11.55 -1.39
C ARG A 445 29.83 -11.18 -2.35
N LEU A 446 28.71 -10.68 -1.82
CA LEU A 446 27.57 -10.26 -2.64
C LEU A 446 27.96 -9.16 -3.64
N SER A 447 28.69 -8.13 -3.20
CA SER A 447 29.19 -7.07 -4.09
C SER A 447 30.05 -7.62 -5.21
N ARG A 448 30.98 -8.54 -4.90
CA ARG A 448 31.82 -9.19 -5.92
C ARG A 448 31.03 -10.02 -6.92
N VAL A 449 29.96 -10.68 -6.48
CA VAL A 449 29.08 -11.42 -7.39
C VAL A 449 28.35 -10.48 -8.32
N ILE A 450 27.80 -9.36 -7.81
CA ILE A 450 27.11 -8.35 -8.63
C ILE A 450 28.01 -7.89 -9.79
N GLU A 451 29.27 -7.60 -9.50
CA GLU A 451 30.24 -7.14 -10.50
C GLU A 451 30.69 -8.28 -11.43
N ARG A 452 31.10 -9.42 -10.88
CA ARG A 452 31.66 -10.55 -11.65
C ARG A 452 30.65 -11.15 -12.63
N GLU A 453 29.40 -11.34 -12.20
CA GLU A 453 28.35 -11.96 -13.01
C GLU A 453 27.61 -10.95 -13.90
N ASN A 454 28.04 -9.68 -13.90
CA ASN A 454 27.41 -8.58 -14.64
C ASN A 454 25.89 -8.52 -14.38
N ILE A 455 25.50 -8.53 -13.11
CA ILE A 455 24.09 -8.41 -12.74
C ILE A 455 23.55 -7.07 -13.24
N SER A 456 22.45 -7.10 -14.00
CA SER A 456 21.82 -5.90 -14.54
C SER A 456 20.58 -5.48 -13.75
N ILE A 457 19.86 -6.45 -13.16
CA ILE A 457 18.65 -6.22 -12.38
C ILE A 457 18.78 -6.91 -11.02
N LEU A 458 18.47 -6.16 -9.97
CA LEU A 458 18.51 -6.64 -8.60
C LEU A 458 17.20 -6.31 -7.89
N MET A 459 16.45 -7.34 -7.45
CA MET A 459 15.39 -7.20 -6.46
C MET A 459 15.97 -7.52 -5.07
N ILE A 460 15.79 -6.60 -4.12
CA ILE A 460 16.42 -6.67 -2.80
C ILE A 460 15.45 -6.18 -1.71
N THR A 461 15.48 -6.80 -0.54
CA THR A 461 14.72 -6.27 0.61
C THR A 461 15.30 -4.93 1.07
N THR A 462 14.43 -4.07 1.61
CA THR A 462 14.83 -2.74 2.10
C THR A 462 15.98 -2.81 3.11
N ALA A 463 15.95 -3.76 4.05
CA ALA A 463 17.01 -3.92 5.05
C ALA A 463 18.37 -4.24 4.40
N LEU A 464 18.40 -5.20 3.46
CA LEU A 464 19.64 -5.57 2.78
C LEU A 464 20.13 -4.47 1.82
N PHE A 465 19.21 -3.72 1.20
CA PHE A 465 19.53 -2.54 0.40
C PHE A 465 20.23 -1.46 1.24
N HIS A 466 19.71 -1.14 2.43
CA HIS A 466 20.35 -0.20 3.35
C HIS A 466 21.76 -0.63 3.71
N LEU A 467 21.95 -1.91 4.01
CA LEU A 467 23.25 -2.47 4.36
C LEU A 467 24.26 -2.37 3.21
N LEU A 468 23.83 -2.66 1.96
CA LEU A 468 24.69 -2.48 0.79
C LEU A 468 25.07 -1.02 0.56
N VAL A 469 24.11 -0.10 0.73
CA VAL A 469 24.35 1.35 0.59
C VAL A 469 25.34 1.86 1.62
N ASP A 470 25.35 1.30 2.83
CA ASP A 470 26.30 1.69 3.87
C ASP A 470 27.69 1.12 3.67
N LEU A 471 27.79 -0.14 3.27
CA LEU A 471 29.05 -0.85 3.23
C LEU A 471 29.77 -0.73 1.87
N ASN A 472 29.04 -0.82 0.76
CA ASN A 472 29.62 -0.75 -0.58
C ASN A 472 28.62 -0.23 -1.63
N PRO A 473 28.26 1.05 -1.60
CA PRO A 473 27.31 1.61 -2.57
C PRO A 473 27.82 1.55 -4.02
N ALA A 474 29.15 1.48 -4.23
CA ALA A 474 29.74 1.48 -5.57
C ALA A 474 29.30 0.26 -6.42
N CYS A 475 29.10 -0.91 -5.81
CA CYS A 475 28.65 -2.10 -6.53
C CYS A 475 27.27 -1.93 -7.18
N LEU A 476 26.45 -1.00 -6.66
CA LEU A 476 25.12 -0.70 -7.21
C LEU A 476 25.20 0.09 -8.52
N SER A 477 26.31 0.76 -8.82
CA SER A 477 26.46 1.63 -10.00
C SER A 477 26.46 0.84 -11.32
N THR A 478 26.88 -0.43 -11.30
CA THR A 478 26.90 -1.33 -12.46
C THR A 478 25.51 -1.82 -12.87
N LEU A 479 24.55 -1.79 -11.93
CA LEU A 479 23.19 -2.23 -12.15
C LEU A 479 22.42 -1.28 -13.08
N ARG A 480 21.60 -1.86 -13.95
CA ARG A 480 20.64 -1.14 -14.79
C ARG A 480 19.40 -0.75 -13.99
N LYS A 481 18.93 -1.65 -13.12
CA LYS A 481 17.77 -1.43 -12.25
C LYS A 481 17.98 -2.06 -10.87
N ILE A 482 17.58 -1.33 -9.86
CA ILE A 482 17.60 -1.73 -8.47
C ILE A 482 16.18 -1.57 -7.94
N MET A 483 15.55 -2.69 -7.60
CA MET A 483 14.20 -2.76 -7.05
C MET A 483 14.33 -3.09 -5.57
N PHE A 484 13.80 -2.26 -4.70
CA PHE A 484 13.83 -2.48 -3.26
C PHE A 484 12.45 -2.29 -2.63
N GLY A 485 12.13 -3.08 -1.61
CA GLY A 485 10.82 -3.06 -0.97
C GLY A 485 10.68 -4.04 0.18
N GLY A 486 9.44 -4.23 0.61
CA GLY A 486 9.06 -5.13 1.71
C GLY A 486 8.94 -4.45 3.07
N GLU A 487 9.60 -3.29 3.26
CA GLU A 487 9.57 -2.50 4.49
C GLU A 487 9.68 -1.00 4.17
N ARG A 488 9.44 -0.14 5.18
CA ARG A 488 9.62 1.30 5.03
C ARG A 488 11.09 1.64 4.72
N ALA A 489 11.30 2.32 3.60
CA ALA A 489 12.64 2.74 3.19
C ALA A 489 13.11 4.02 3.92
N SER A 490 14.36 4.03 4.37
CA SER A 490 15.01 5.22 4.92
C SER A 490 15.34 6.21 3.81
N VAL A 491 14.85 7.44 3.95
CA VAL A 491 15.11 8.53 3.01
C VAL A 491 16.61 8.80 2.85
N GLU A 492 17.37 8.72 3.93
CA GLU A 492 18.83 8.94 3.93
C GLU A 492 19.56 7.90 3.07
N HIS A 493 19.26 6.60 3.26
CA HIS A 493 19.88 5.54 2.47
C HIS A 493 19.50 5.64 1.00
N VAL A 494 18.23 5.93 0.70
CA VAL A 494 17.78 6.12 -0.68
C VAL A 494 18.43 7.34 -1.33
N ARG A 495 18.62 8.44 -0.59
CA ARG A 495 19.34 9.63 -1.07
C ARG A 495 20.80 9.31 -1.39
N LYS A 496 21.51 8.59 -0.49
CA LYS A 496 22.89 8.14 -0.69
C LYS A 496 23.01 7.20 -1.90
N ALA A 497 22.08 6.26 -2.05
CA ALA A 497 22.03 5.39 -3.23
C ALA A 497 21.82 6.18 -4.51
N LEU A 498 20.85 7.12 -4.54
CA LEU A 498 20.54 7.95 -5.70
C LEU A 498 21.76 8.79 -6.13
N GLN A 499 22.51 9.34 -5.18
CA GLN A 499 23.76 10.05 -5.47
C GLN A 499 24.82 9.14 -6.11
N THR A 500 24.87 7.87 -5.74
CA THR A 500 25.83 6.89 -6.29
C THR A 500 25.42 6.37 -7.66
N VAL A 501 24.15 5.98 -7.84
CA VAL A 501 23.70 5.28 -9.06
C VAL A 501 23.11 6.20 -10.12
N GLY A 502 22.67 7.41 -9.73
CA GLY A 502 22.01 8.37 -10.60
C GLY A 502 20.52 8.07 -10.84
N LYS A 503 19.86 8.95 -11.62
CA LYS A 503 18.45 8.84 -11.98
C LYS A 503 18.16 7.63 -12.86
N GLY A 504 16.91 7.17 -12.87
CA GLY A 504 16.40 6.12 -13.74
C GLY A 504 16.71 4.70 -13.30
N LYS A 505 17.39 4.49 -12.17
CA LYS A 505 17.83 3.15 -11.73
C LYS A 505 17.10 2.61 -10.52
N LEU A 506 16.65 3.46 -9.60
CA LEU A 506 16.02 3.06 -8.35
C LEU A 506 14.50 2.93 -8.50
N LEU A 507 13.94 1.80 -8.07
CA LEU A 507 12.51 1.55 -8.02
C LEU A 507 12.14 1.09 -6.61
N HIS A 508 11.32 1.88 -5.91
CA HIS A 508 10.72 1.46 -4.65
C HIS A 508 9.45 0.66 -4.95
N MET A 509 9.42 -0.59 -4.53
CA MET A 509 8.35 -1.53 -4.81
C MET A 509 7.52 -1.80 -3.56
N TYR A 510 6.20 -1.90 -3.73
CA TYR A 510 5.29 -2.29 -2.67
C TYR A 510 4.25 -3.29 -3.19
N GLY A 511 3.93 -4.28 -2.37
CA GLY A 511 2.83 -5.20 -2.62
C GLY A 511 2.71 -6.21 -1.49
N PRO A 512 1.48 -6.54 -1.05
CA PRO A 512 1.24 -7.70 -0.21
C PRO A 512 1.26 -8.99 -1.05
N SER A 513 1.53 -10.12 -0.44
CA SER A 513 1.56 -11.42 -1.14
C SER A 513 0.22 -11.78 -1.79
N GLU A 514 -0.87 -11.24 -1.27
CA GLU A 514 -2.22 -11.35 -1.83
C GLU A 514 -2.38 -10.66 -3.19
N SER A 515 -1.46 -9.74 -3.57
CA SER A 515 -1.42 -9.09 -4.89
C SER A 515 -0.30 -9.62 -5.79
N THR A 516 0.27 -10.76 -5.50
CA THR A 516 1.35 -11.42 -6.24
C THR A 516 2.55 -10.49 -6.45
N VAL A 517 3.40 -10.39 -5.45
CA VAL A 517 4.65 -9.63 -5.35
C VAL A 517 4.47 -8.11 -5.33
N PHE A 518 3.90 -7.51 -6.39
CA PHE A 518 3.85 -6.05 -6.54
C PHE A 518 2.44 -5.54 -6.79
N ALA A 519 2.07 -4.47 -6.07
CA ALA A 519 0.87 -3.66 -6.31
C ALA A 519 1.22 -2.29 -6.86
N THR A 520 2.27 -1.64 -6.32
CA THR A 520 2.71 -0.31 -6.75
C THR A 520 4.23 -0.22 -6.90
N TYR A 521 4.67 0.79 -7.64
CA TYR A 521 6.08 1.13 -7.82
C TYR A 521 6.29 2.63 -7.84
N HIS A 522 7.44 3.07 -7.35
CA HIS A 522 7.87 4.47 -7.40
C HIS A 522 9.28 4.58 -7.98
N PRO A 523 9.45 5.18 -9.18
CA PRO A 523 10.77 5.55 -9.67
C PRO A 523 11.35 6.65 -8.78
N VAL A 524 12.52 6.41 -8.20
CA VAL A 524 13.17 7.40 -7.34
C VAL A 524 14.24 8.13 -8.14
N ASP A 525 13.84 9.23 -8.77
CA ASP A 525 14.72 10.08 -9.58
C ASP A 525 15.19 11.34 -8.85
N GLU A 526 14.45 11.73 -7.81
CA GLU A 526 14.77 12.87 -6.95
C GLU A 526 14.11 12.72 -5.58
N LEU A 527 14.69 13.36 -4.58
CA LEU A 527 14.15 13.44 -3.23
C LEU A 527 14.35 14.88 -2.74
N GLU A 528 13.25 15.58 -2.44
CA GLU A 528 13.29 16.91 -1.85
C GLU A 528 14.03 16.88 -0.50
N GLU A 529 14.62 18.00 -0.11
CA GLU A 529 15.41 18.10 1.12
C GLU A 529 14.62 17.68 2.37
N HIS A 530 13.34 18.05 2.40
CA HIS A 530 12.44 17.79 3.53
C HIS A 530 11.56 16.57 3.36
N THR A 531 11.87 15.66 2.43
CA THR A 531 11.12 14.41 2.26
C THR A 531 11.15 13.58 3.55
N LEU A 532 9.97 13.28 4.10
CA LEU A 532 9.83 12.51 5.35
C LEU A 532 9.75 10.99 5.11
N SER A 533 9.30 10.57 3.93
CA SER A 533 9.18 9.16 3.56
C SER A 533 9.28 8.98 2.05
N VAL A 534 9.82 7.84 1.62
CA VAL A 534 9.84 7.48 0.20
C VAL A 534 8.46 6.97 -0.19
N PRO A 535 7.80 7.56 -1.20
CA PRO A 535 6.49 7.08 -1.65
C PRO A 535 6.52 5.64 -2.14
N ILE A 536 5.38 4.92 -2.03
CA ILE A 536 5.20 3.61 -2.68
C ILE A 536 4.72 3.72 -4.13
N GLY A 537 4.43 4.93 -4.58
CA GLY A 537 4.21 5.28 -5.98
C GLY A 537 2.82 4.99 -6.52
N LYS A 538 2.79 4.51 -7.77
CA LYS A 538 1.59 4.28 -8.58
C LYS A 538 1.40 2.78 -8.85
N PRO A 539 0.17 2.35 -9.23
CA PRO A 539 -0.07 0.94 -9.54
C PRO A 539 0.81 0.40 -10.66
N VAL A 540 1.19 -0.86 -10.53
CA VAL A 540 1.77 -1.61 -11.65
C VAL A 540 0.69 -1.96 -12.68
N SER A 541 1.08 -2.36 -13.90
CA SER A 541 0.15 -2.75 -14.97
C SER A 541 -0.93 -3.71 -14.48
N ASN A 542 -2.16 -3.52 -14.93
CA ASN A 542 -3.32 -4.37 -14.63
C ASN A 542 -3.64 -4.50 -13.12
N THR A 543 -3.31 -3.46 -12.37
CA THR A 543 -3.60 -3.31 -10.95
C THR A 543 -4.25 -1.96 -10.72
N GLU A 544 -5.25 -1.91 -9.89
CA GLU A 544 -5.95 -0.70 -9.47
C GLU A 544 -5.81 -0.55 -7.96
N VAL A 545 -5.63 0.68 -7.50
CA VAL A 545 -5.55 1.00 -6.07
C VAL A 545 -6.58 2.06 -5.71
N TYR A 546 -7.13 1.93 -4.52
CA TYR A 546 -8.12 2.83 -3.97
C TYR A 546 -7.71 3.19 -2.55
N ILE A 547 -7.84 4.45 -2.19
CA ILE A 547 -7.71 4.89 -0.80
C ILE A 547 -9.12 5.12 -0.28
N LEU A 548 -9.54 4.29 0.67
CA LEU A 548 -10.90 4.29 1.18
C LEU A 548 -10.95 4.75 2.63
N ASP A 549 -12.07 5.38 3.01
CA ASP A 549 -12.37 5.65 4.42
C ASP A 549 -12.87 4.37 5.13
N ARG A 550 -13.14 4.46 6.43
CA ARG A 550 -13.63 3.34 7.24
C ARG A 550 -14.99 2.78 6.79
N THR A 551 -15.70 3.50 5.94
CA THR A 551 -17.03 3.13 5.42
C THR A 551 -17.00 2.70 3.96
N GLY A 552 -15.80 2.69 3.36
CA GLY A 552 -15.55 2.25 2.00
C GLY A 552 -15.77 3.32 0.94
N HIS A 553 -15.89 4.60 1.29
CA HIS A 553 -15.92 5.68 0.33
C HIS A 553 -14.50 6.11 -0.07
N VAL A 554 -14.36 6.52 -1.34
CA VAL A 554 -13.07 7.03 -1.84
C VAL A 554 -12.67 8.29 -1.09
N GLN A 555 -11.48 8.27 -0.51
CA GLN A 555 -10.89 9.43 0.15
C GLN A 555 -10.38 10.46 -0.85
N PRO A 556 -10.57 11.75 -0.60
CA PRO A 556 -9.95 12.80 -1.40
C PRO A 556 -8.42 12.71 -1.42
N ALA A 557 -7.82 13.13 -2.51
CA ALA A 557 -6.37 13.18 -2.63
C ALA A 557 -5.74 14.02 -1.49
N GLY A 558 -4.73 13.43 -0.83
CA GLY A 558 -4.04 14.03 0.32
C GLY A 558 -4.63 13.67 1.69
N ILE A 559 -5.73 12.91 1.73
CA ILE A 559 -6.30 12.39 2.97
C ILE A 559 -5.93 10.91 3.11
N ALA A 560 -5.50 10.52 4.31
CA ALA A 560 -5.13 9.14 4.59
C ALA A 560 -6.37 8.23 4.65
N GLY A 561 -6.21 6.99 4.16
CA GLY A 561 -7.24 5.96 4.20
C GLY A 561 -6.65 4.56 4.07
N GLU A 562 -7.49 3.55 4.03
CA GLU A 562 -7.08 2.17 3.79
C GLU A 562 -6.72 1.98 2.32
N LEU A 563 -5.53 1.43 2.06
CA LEU A 563 -5.10 1.08 0.71
C LEU A 563 -5.74 -0.25 0.30
N CYS A 564 -6.70 -0.17 -0.60
CA CYS A 564 -7.34 -1.34 -1.20
C CYS A 564 -6.75 -1.60 -2.59
N VAL A 565 -6.51 -2.86 -2.91
CA VAL A 565 -5.91 -3.29 -4.19
C VAL A 565 -6.90 -4.15 -4.96
N SER A 566 -7.01 -3.92 -6.27
CA SER A 566 -7.82 -4.69 -7.21
C SER A 566 -7.00 -5.04 -8.45
N GLY A 567 -7.50 -5.96 -9.26
CA GLY A 567 -6.93 -6.30 -10.57
C GLY A 567 -6.41 -7.72 -10.70
N GLU A 568 -5.73 -7.95 -11.82
CA GLU A 568 -5.32 -9.31 -12.25
C GLU A 568 -4.14 -9.89 -11.44
N GLY A 569 -3.56 -9.09 -10.53
CA GLY A 569 -2.55 -9.54 -9.58
C GLY A 569 -3.09 -10.19 -8.32
N LEU A 570 -4.39 -10.04 -8.02
CA LEU A 570 -4.97 -10.63 -6.82
C LEU A 570 -4.97 -12.16 -6.92
N VAL A 571 -4.49 -12.80 -5.85
CA VAL A 571 -4.57 -14.25 -5.70
C VAL A 571 -6.05 -14.69 -5.62
N LYS A 572 -6.35 -15.96 -5.90
CA LYS A 572 -7.73 -16.47 -5.84
C LYS A 572 -8.33 -16.52 -4.43
N GLY A 573 -7.52 -16.25 -3.41
CA GLY A 573 -7.90 -16.32 -2.01
C GLY A 573 -6.95 -17.20 -1.20
N TYR A 574 -7.38 -17.57 -0.01
CA TYR A 574 -6.62 -18.41 0.90
C TYR A 574 -7.03 -19.87 0.80
N TYR A 575 -6.05 -20.74 0.62
CA TYR A 575 -6.26 -22.17 0.45
C TYR A 575 -6.91 -22.79 1.69
N ASN A 576 -8.00 -23.54 1.50
CA ASN A 576 -8.81 -24.15 2.57
C ASN A 576 -9.31 -23.17 3.65
N ARG A 577 -9.48 -21.86 3.30
CA ARG A 577 -9.93 -20.81 4.24
C ARG A 577 -10.99 -19.92 3.54
N PRO A 578 -12.18 -20.44 3.23
CA PRO A 578 -13.21 -19.67 2.50
C PRO A 578 -13.69 -18.44 3.31
N GLU A 579 -13.92 -18.58 4.60
CA GLU A 579 -14.39 -17.48 5.46
C GLU A 579 -13.40 -16.33 5.52
N LEU A 580 -12.10 -16.63 5.69
CA LEU A 580 -11.05 -15.61 5.68
C LEU A 580 -10.90 -14.97 4.28
N THR A 581 -11.15 -15.75 3.23
CA THR A 581 -11.14 -15.24 1.85
C THR A 581 -12.27 -14.23 1.66
N GLU A 582 -13.49 -14.55 2.05
CA GLU A 582 -14.63 -13.63 1.96
C GLU A 582 -14.44 -12.35 2.80
N GLU A 583 -13.79 -12.45 3.95
CA GLU A 583 -13.47 -11.29 4.79
C GLU A 583 -12.47 -10.32 4.13
N LYS A 584 -11.45 -10.85 3.45
CA LYS A 584 -10.32 -10.03 2.92
C LYS A 584 -10.44 -9.69 1.45
N PHE A 585 -11.12 -10.52 0.65
CA PHE A 585 -11.35 -10.32 -0.77
C PHE A 585 -12.79 -9.94 -1.02
N VAL A 586 -13.09 -8.66 -0.86
CA VAL A 586 -14.45 -8.12 -0.99
C VAL A 586 -14.70 -7.62 -2.42
N PRO A 587 -15.89 -7.83 -2.99
CA PRO A 587 -16.22 -7.32 -4.31
C PRO A 587 -16.12 -5.79 -4.37
N PRO A 588 -15.57 -5.21 -5.45
CA PRO A 588 -15.51 -3.74 -5.62
C PRO A 588 -16.88 -3.05 -5.49
N SER A 589 -17.97 -3.74 -5.84
CA SER A 589 -19.35 -3.25 -5.74
C SER A 589 -19.82 -2.98 -4.31
N VAL A 590 -19.15 -3.52 -3.30
CA VAL A 590 -19.48 -3.25 -1.88
C VAL A 590 -19.03 -1.84 -1.50
N TYR A 591 -17.90 -1.38 -2.06
CA TYR A 591 -17.28 -0.09 -1.72
C TYR A 591 -17.41 0.95 -2.84
N ILE A 592 -17.35 0.52 -4.10
CA ILE A 592 -17.45 1.41 -5.25
C ILE A 592 -18.80 1.14 -5.91
N ARG A 593 -19.88 1.76 -5.42
CA ARG A 593 -21.17 1.73 -6.11
C ARG A 593 -20.96 2.30 -7.50
N ARG A 594 -20.93 1.37 -8.48
CA ARG A 594 -20.94 1.54 -9.93
C ARG A 594 -20.84 2.99 -10.42
N THR A 595 -19.62 3.41 -10.74
CA THR A 595 -19.38 4.32 -11.85
C THR A 595 -18.94 3.46 -13.02
N HIS A 596 -19.90 2.80 -13.68
CA HIS A 596 -19.71 2.22 -14.99
C HIS A 596 -20.59 2.99 -15.96
N VAL A 597 -19.96 3.77 -16.80
CA VAL A 597 -20.37 3.96 -18.19
C VAL A 597 -19.46 3.11 -19.05
#